data_1563e2067009528d49b1c24041cff034
#
_entry.id   1563e2067009528d49b1c24041cff034
#
_cell.length_a   1.000
_cell.length_b   1.000
_cell.length_c   1.000
_cell.angle_alpha   90.00
_cell.angle_beta   90.00
_cell.angle_gamma   90.00
#
_symmetry.space_group_name_H-M   'P 1'
#
loop_
_entity.id
_entity.type
_entity.pdbx_description
1 polymer ?
#
loop_
_entity_poly.entity_id
_entity_poly.type
_entity_poly.pdbx_seq_one_letter_code
_entity_poly.pdbx_strand_id
1 'polypeptide(L)'
;MKLDLTPQTADLVASAGEAADFLKKFAHPSRLMIVCALVDGERSVRDLEDTLGIRQPGLSQQIAELREAGLIVGRKESKNVFYQLADGRVTEFIGLMYRMFCELPEKDQQGNAQ
;
A
#
# COMPACT_ATOMS: atom_id res chain seq x y z
N MET A 1 31.43 -6.35 9.06
CA MET A 1 31.04 -4.95 9.10
C MET A 1 30.85 -4.47 10.53
N LYS A 2 31.40 -3.34 10.84
CA LYS A 2 31.31 -2.80 12.19
C LYS A 2 30.14 -1.86 12.31
N LEU A 3 29.31 -2.06 13.30
CA LEU A 3 28.14 -1.21 13.54
C LEU A 3 28.52 -0.04 14.43
N ASP A 4 28.27 1.15 13.95
CA ASP A 4 28.54 2.39 14.70
C ASP A 4 27.29 2.75 15.49
N LEU A 5 27.40 2.68 16.83
CA LEU A 5 26.23 2.87 17.70
C LEU A 5 26.07 4.33 18.11
N THR A 6 25.83 5.19 17.12
CA THR A 6 25.36 6.55 17.37
C THR A 6 23.89 6.49 17.80
N PRO A 7 23.32 7.57 18.32
CA PRO A 7 21.87 7.58 18.62
C PRO A 7 21.00 7.22 17.43
N GLN A 8 21.34 7.70 16.22
CA GLN A 8 20.58 7.32 15.03
C GLN A 8 20.70 5.86 14.72
N THR A 9 21.91 5.30 14.89
CA THR A 9 22.14 3.87 14.63
C THR A 9 21.38 3.02 15.63
N ALA A 10 21.36 3.43 16.90
CA ALA A 10 20.63 2.70 17.93
C ALA A 10 19.14 2.69 17.62
N ASP A 11 18.58 3.81 17.18
CA ASP A 11 17.17 3.91 16.80
C ASP A 11 16.87 3.01 15.62
N LEU A 12 17.77 2.98 14.64
CA LEU A 12 17.62 2.12 13.48
C LEU A 12 17.55 0.65 13.88
N VAL A 13 18.48 0.22 14.73
CA VAL A 13 18.52 -1.16 15.18
C VAL A 13 17.24 -1.52 15.92
N ALA A 14 16.78 -0.63 16.82
CA ALA A 14 15.57 -0.87 17.58
C ALA A 14 14.34 -0.96 16.72
N SER A 15 14.30 -0.20 15.62
CA SER A 15 13.12 -0.12 14.77
C SER A 15 13.13 -1.08 13.60
N ALA A 16 14.26 -1.75 13.33
CA ALA A 16 14.41 -2.55 12.11
C ALA A 16 13.38 -3.67 12.02
N GLY A 17 13.11 -4.35 13.13
CA GLY A 17 12.13 -5.42 13.13
C GLY A 17 10.73 -4.93 12.81
N GLU A 18 10.34 -3.84 13.43
CA GLU A 18 9.03 -3.23 13.19
C GLU A 18 8.90 -2.75 11.75
N ALA A 19 9.95 -2.11 11.23
CA ALA A 19 9.94 -1.63 9.86
C ALA A 19 9.86 -2.78 8.87
N ALA A 20 10.59 -3.85 9.13
CA ALA A 20 10.57 -5.02 8.26
C ALA A 20 9.19 -5.66 8.24
N ASP A 21 8.55 -5.76 9.40
CA ASP A 21 7.20 -6.31 9.48
C ASP A 21 6.21 -5.45 8.71
N PHE A 22 6.35 -4.13 8.81
CA PHE A 22 5.52 -3.21 8.06
C PHE A 22 5.67 -3.42 6.56
N LEU A 23 6.90 -3.53 6.09
CA LEU A 23 7.18 -3.73 4.67
C LEU A 23 6.64 -5.06 4.15
N LYS A 24 6.71 -6.09 4.96
CA LYS A 24 6.21 -7.42 4.57
C LYS A 24 4.72 -7.41 4.25
N LYS A 25 3.98 -6.55 4.91
CA LYS A 25 2.54 -6.48 4.69
C LYS A 25 2.19 -6.09 3.26
N PHE A 26 3.10 -5.41 2.59
CA PHE A 26 2.89 -4.92 1.23
C PHE A 26 3.59 -5.77 0.15
N ALA A 27 4.32 -6.80 0.55
CA ALA A 27 5.21 -7.49 -0.38
C ALA A 27 4.48 -8.55 -1.20
N HIS A 28 3.46 -8.09 -1.94
CA HIS A 28 2.67 -8.95 -2.81
C HIS A 28 2.01 -8.05 -3.86
N PRO A 29 2.17 -8.38 -5.15
CA PRO A 29 1.67 -7.49 -6.21
C PRO A 29 0.20 -7.12 -6.07
N SER A 30 -0.66 -8.09 -5.76
CA SER A 30 -2.09 -7.81 -5.64
C SER A 30 -2.38 -6.85 -4.49
N ARG A 31 -1.67 -7.02 -3.37
CA ARG A 31 -1.84 -6.11 -2.23
C ARG A 31 -1.40 -4.70 -2.57
N LEU A 32 -0.26 -4.57 -3.25
CA LEU A 32 0.22 -3.27 -3.67
C LEU A 32 -0.77 -2.59 -4.61
N MET A 33 -1.33 -3.34 -5.54
CA MET A 33 -2.31 -2.77 -6.45
C MET A 33 -3.51 -2.20 -5.70
N ILE A 34 -4.01 -2.95 -4.74
CA ILE A 34 -5.19 -2.53 -3.99
C ILE A 34 -4.90 -1.28 -3.17
N VAL A 35 -3.81 -1.28 -2.39
CA VAL A 35 -3.53 -0.13 -1.53
C VAL A 35 -3.16 1.10 -2.35
N CYS A 36 -2.48 0.93 -3.49
CA CYS A 36 -2.19 2.06 -4.37
C CYS A 36 -3.46 2.65 -4.96
N ALA A 37 -4.44 1.82 -5.27
CA ALA A 37 -5.71 2.30 -5.78
C ALA A 37 -6.47 3.13 -4.75
N LEU A 38 -6.15 2.96 -3.47
CA LEU A 38 -6.82 3.68 -2.39
C LEU A 38 -6.10 4.97 -1.97
N VAL A 39 -4.96 5.28 -2.61
CA VAL A 39 -4.18 6.47 -2.24
C VAL A 39 -5.00 7.75 -2.38
N ASP A 40 -5.78 7.83 -3.44
CA ASP A 40 -6.56 9.04 -3.73
C ASP A 40 -7.88 9.12 -2.96
N GLY A 41 -8.23 8.07 -2.26
CA GLY A 41 -9.45 8.09 -1.48
C GLY A 41 -10.17 6.76 -1.47
N GLU A 42 -11.33 6.78 -0.89
CA GLU A 42 -12.16 5.62 -0.67
C GLU A 42 -12.67 5.02 -1.98
N ARG A 43 -12.73 3.67 -2.04
CA ARG A 43 -13.28 2.97 -3.19
C ARG A 43 -14.11 1.78 -2.74
N SER A 44 -15.15 1.48 -3.50
CA SER A 44 -15.96 0.29 -3.24
C SER A 44 -15.25 -0.95 -3.77
N VAL A 45 -15.71 -2.12 -3.32
CA VAL A 45 -15.19 -3.39 -3.83
C VAL A 45 -15.40 -3.47 -5.34
N ARG A 46 -16.54 -3.01 -5.81
CA ARG A 46 -16.84 -3.04 -7.24
C ARG A 46 -15.88 -2.15 -8.02
N ASP A 47 -15.58 -0.96 -7.49
CA ASP A 47 -14.60 -0.07 -8.13
C ASP A 47 -13.24 -0.74 -8.22
N LEU A 48 -12.83 -1.42 -7.16
CA LEU A 48 -11.54 -2.10 -7.16
C LEU A 48 -11.52 -3.23 -8.17
N GLU A 49 -12.62 -3.98 -8.25
CA GLU A 49 -12.75 -5.06 -9.21
C GLU A 49 -12.60 -4.53 -10.63
N ASP A 50 -13.35 -3.47 -10.95
CA ASP A 50 -13.36 -2.89 -12.28
C ASP A 50 -12.02 -2.26 -12.64
N THR A 51 -11.41 -1.57 -11.68
CA THR A 51 -10.17 -0.82 -11.93
C THR A 51 -8.96 -1.75 -12.04
N LEU A 52 -8.88 -2.75 -11.17
CA LEU A 52 -7.68 -3.56 -11.05
C LEU A 52 -7.76 -4.86 -11.84
N GLY A 53 -8.95 -5.30 -12.20
CA GLY A 53 -9.12 -6.55 -12.92
C GLY A 53 -8.84 -7.78 -12.08
N ILE A 54 -8.80 -7.65 -10.77
CA ILE A 54 -8.61 -8.79 -9.88
C ILE A 54 -9.97 -9.42 -9.66
N ARG A 55 -10.08 -10.69 -10.03
CA ARG A 55 -11.37 -11.38 -9.99
C ARG A 55 -11.66 -11.96 -8.62
N GLN A 56 -12.95 -12.14 -8.36
CA GLN A 56 -13.40 -12.87 -7.18
C GLN A 56 -13.17 -14.37 -7.38
N PRO A 57 -12.87 -15.12 -6.31
CA PRO A 57 -12.84 -14.67 -4.91
C PRO A 57 -11.51 -14.07 -4.49
N GLY A 58 -10.54 -13.97 -5.39
CA GLY A 58 -9.20 -13.50 -5.06
C GLY A 58 -9.19 -12.09 -4.48
N LEU A 59 -9.98 -11.18 -5.06
CA LEU A 59 -10.02 -9.80 -4.56
C LEU A 59 -10.52 -9.75 -3.12
N SER A 60 -11.62 -10.41 -2.83
CA SER A 60 -12.18 -10.41 -1.47
C SER A 60 -11.20 -11.00 -0.46
N GLN A 61 -10.48 -12.03 -0.87
CA GLN A 61 -9.49 -12.66 0.00
C GLN A 61 -8.35 -11.70 0.33
N GLN A 62 -7.84 -10.98 -0.68
CA GLN A 62 -6.78 -10.02 -0.46
C GLN A 62 -7.25 -8.84 0.39
N ILE A 63 -8.49 -8.39 0.18
CA ILE A 63 -9.05 -7.31 0.98
C ILE A 63 -9.15 -7.75 2.44
N ALA A 64 -9.60 -8.97 2.69
CA ALA A 64 -9.70 -9.48 4.05
C ALA A 64 -8.34 -9.53 4.73
N GLU A 65 -7.32 -9.96 4.01
CA GLU A 65 -5.97 -10.02 4.56
C GLU A 65 -5.41 -8.64 4.86
N LEU A 66 -5.66 -7.69 3.97
CA LEU A 66 -5.21 -6.31 4.19
C LEU A 66 -5.90 -5.68 5.39
N ARG A 67 -7.19 -5.95 5.54
CA ARG A 67 -7.94 -5.45 6.68
C ARG A 67 -7.43 -6.05 7.98
N GLU A 68 -7.17 -7.36 7.99
CA GLU A 68 -6.62 -8.02 9.16
C GLU A 68 -5.24 -7.51 9.50
N ALA A 69 -4.45 -7.17 8.50
CA ALA A 69 -3.12 -6.62 8.71
C ALA A 69 -3.15 -5.15 9.17
N GLY A 70 -4.33 -4.54 9.21
CA GLY A 70 -4.47 -3.16 9.68
C GLY A 70 -4.10 -2.11 8.66
N LEU A 71 -4.06 -2.46 7.38
CA LEU A 71 -3.65 -1.54 6.33
C LEU A 71 -4.82 -0.77 5.72
N ILE A 72 -6.01 -1.35 5.78
CA ILE A 72 -7.21 -0.71 5.25
C ILE A 72 -8.34 -0.85 6.26
N VAL A 73 -9.31 0.06 6.15
CA VAL A 73 -10.52 -0.01 6.96
C VAL A 73 -11.72 0.09 6.02
N GLY A 74 -12.79 -0.58 6.38
CA GLY A 74 -13.99 -0.58 5.57
C GLY A 74 -15.15 0.10 6.26
N ARG A 75 -16.06 0.64 5.47
CA ARG A 75 -17.33 1.11 5.99
C ARG A 75 -18.44 0.62 5.08
N LYS A 76 -19.56 0.33 5.67
CA LYS A 76 -20.70 -0.17 4.93
C LYS A 76 -21.72 0.96 4.72
N GLU A 77 -22.17 1.08 3.49
CA GLU A 77 -23.21 2.04 3.18
C GLU A 77 -24.23 1.32 2.30
N SER A 78 -25.40 1.04 2.85
CA SER A 78 -26.43 0.28 2.16
C SER A 78 -25.88 -1.11 1.85
N LYS A 79 -25.85 -1.51 0.59
CA LYS A 79 -25.33 -2.83 0.19
C LYS A 79 -23.86 -2.81 -0.18
N ASN A 80 -23.27 -1.62 -0.21
CA ASN A 80 -21.90 -1.45 -0.66
C ASN A 80 -20.95 -1.35 0.51
N VAL A 81 -19.73 -1.87 0.32
CA VAL A 81 -18.66 -1.68 1.27
C VAL A 81 -17.57 -0.87 0.59
N PHE A 82 -17.13 0.16 1.28
CA PHE A 82 -16.08 1.05 0.79
C PHE A 82 -14.85 0.90 1.67
N TYR A 83 -13.69 0.93 1.06
CA TYR A 83 -12.42 0.76 1.75
C TYR A 83 -11.54 1.97 1.55
N GLN A 84 -10.72 2.27 2.57
CA GLN A 84 -9.72 3.33 2.49
C GLN A 84 -8.51 2.90 3.28
N LEU A 85 -7.40 3.58 3.06
CA LEU A 85 -6.17 3.29 3.80
C LEU A 85 -6.39 3.62 5.27
N ALA A 86 -5.79 2.80 6.15
CA ALA A 86 -6.13 2.82 7.56
C ALA A 86 -5.70 4.08 8.29
N ASP A 87 -4.50 4.61 7.96
CA ASP A 87 -4.00 5.76 8.70
C ASP A 87 -3.01 6.55 7.86
N GLY A 88 -2.54 7.67 8.44
CA GLY A 88 -1.65 8.57 7.74
C GLY A 88 -0.32 7.97 7.37
N ARG A 89 0.21 7.08 8.20
CA ARG A 89 1.50 6.44 7.91
C ARG A 89 1.39 5.54 6.68
N VAL A 90 0.33 4.74 6.61
CA VAL A 90 0.08 3.88 5.45
C VAL A 90 -0.10 4.73 4.20
N THR A 91 -0.91 5.78 4.31
CA THR A 91 -1.18 6.67 3.19
C THR A 91 0.11 7.32 2.69
N GLU A 92 0.94 7.79 3.60
CA GLU A 92 2.20 8.45 3.24
C GLU A 92 3.15 7.48 2.54
N PHE A 93 3.30 6.29 3.11
CA PHE A 93 4.19 5.28 2.54
C PHE A 93 3.73 4.86 1.14
N ILE A 94 2.46 4.54 1.00
CA ILE A 94 1.92 4.08 -0.28
C ILE A 94 1.92 5.21 -1.29
N GLY A 95 1.64 6.43 -0.85
CA GLY A 95 1.72 7.58 -1.75
C GLY A 95 3.11 7.76 -2.33
N LEU A 96 4.13 7.57 -1.50
CA LEU A 96 5.51 7.65 -1.96
C LEU A 96 5.83 6.54 -2.96
N MET A 97 5.42 5.31 -2.64
CA MET A 97 5.62 4.17 -3.54
C MET A 97 4.94 4.41 -4.88
N TYR A 98 3.73 4.93 -4.83
CA TYR A 98 2.98 5.21 -6.06
C TYR A 98 3.75 6.21 -6.93
N ARG A 99 4.23 7.30 -6.34
CA ARG A 99 4.97 8.29 -7.08
C ARG A 99 6.25 7.72 -7.67
N MET A 100 6.96 6.91 -6.88
CA MET A 100 8.24 6.36 -7.33
C MET A 100 8.10 5.38 -8.49
N PHE A 101 7.02 4.62 -8.52
CA PHE A 101 6.90 3.55 -9.50
C PHE A 101 5.82 3.77 -10.56
N CYS A 102 4.93 4.71 -10.35
CA CYS A 102 3.81 4.91 -11.26
C CYS A 102 3.79 6.29 -11.92
N GLU A 103 4.22 7.33 -11.21
CA GLU A 103 4.16 8.70 -11.74
C GLU A 103 5.47 9.17 -12.34
N LEU A 104 6.56 8.68 -11.77
CA LEU A 104 7.85 9.14 -12.23
C LEU A 104 8.21 8.51 -13.54
N PRO A 105 8.59 9.19 -14.33
CA PRO A 105 9.15 9.00 -15.50
C PRO A 105 8.75 9.75 -16.54
N GLU A 106 8.22 10.13 -16.35
CA GLU A 106 7.74 10.76 -17.06
C GLU A 106 8.42 11.39 -17.58
N LYS A 107 8.94 11.03 -17.49
CA LYS A 107 9.41 11.34 -17.78
C LYS A 107 10.09 11.19 -18.24
N ASP A 108 10.10 10.88 -18.42
CA ASP A 108 10.52 10.63 -18.73
C ASP A 108 10.44 10.15 -19.31
N GLN A 109 9.87 10.16 -19.54
CA GLN A 109 9.53 9.74 -19.77
C GLN A 109 9.64 9.74 -20.62
N GLN A 110 9.54 10.09 -20.97
CA GLN A 110 9.44 10.22 -21.39
C GLN A 110 9.82 10.01 -21.86
N GLY A 111 9.87 10.09 -22.46
CA GLY A 111 10.03 9.93 -22.49
C GLY A 111 10.31 9.41 -22.89
N ASN A 112 10.38 9.42 -23.14
CA ASN A 112 10.49 8.99 -23.10
C ASN A 112 10.67 8.34 -23.14
N ALA A 113 10.74 8.28 -23.48
CA ALA A 113 10.74 7.83 -23.19
C ALA A 113 10.98 7.18 -23.25
N GLN A 114 10.93 7.27 -23.47
CA GLN A 114 10.86 6.87 -23.18
C GLN A 114 10.86 6.52 -23.07
#